data_e7e65d44afe97b0501612f636cff92c5
#
_entry.id   e7e65d44afe97b0501612f636cff92c5
#
_cell.length_a   1.000
_cell.length_b   1.000
_cell.length_c   1.000
_cell.angle_alpha   90.00
_cell.angle_beta   90.00
_cell.angle_gamma   90.00
#
_symmetry.space_group_name_H-M   'P 1'
#
loop_
_entity.id
_entity.type
_entity.pdbx_description
1 polymer ?
#
loop_
_entity_poly.entity_id
_entity_poly.type
_entity_poly.pdbx_seq_one_letter_code
_entity_poly.pdbx_strand_id
1 'polypeptide(L)'
;MRVEKLEESSHYVVMATVERFVELEASPDLVWQAVKTPAAFRTVTRGLLRMPAIANRDGEWHEGETVVGWVFLFGFVPFSRHHLHIAAIDNEHRVLRSQEHGGLVRQWNHEIEVEPISASRCRYADRIEIDAALFTPVVVAYARAFYALRQRRWRKLAREMKRREAS
;
A
#
# COMPACT_ATOMS: atom_id res chain seq x y z
N MET A 1 -40.66 -35.30 13.13
CA MET A 1 -39.43 -35.10 12.34
C MET A 1 -39.29 -33.60 12.08
N ARG A 2 -38.49 -32.92 12.88
CA ARG A 2 -38.33 -31.45 12.87
C ARG A 2 -37.11 -31.15 12.02
N VAL A 3 -37.31 -30.50 10.89
CA VAL A 3 -36.23 -30.07 10.02
C VAL A 3 -35.82 -28.68 10.51
N GLU A 4 -34.70 -28.59 11.20
CA GLU A 4 -34.07 -27.33 11.50
C GLU A 4 -33.36 -26.82 10.21
N LYS A 5 -33.89 -25.76 9.66
CA LYS A 5 -33.32 -25.02 8.55
C LYS A 5 -32.27 -24.09 9.13
N LEU A 6 -31.00 -24.51 9.11
CA LEU A 6 -29.89 -23.61 9.35
C LEU A 6 -29.75 -22.71 8.10
N GLU A 7 -30.25 -21.49 8.18
CA GLU A 7 -29.92 -20.44 7.23
C GLU A 7 -28.51 -19.96 7.54
N GLU A 8 -27.52 -20.56 6.91
CA GLU A 8 -26.22 -19.93 6.75
C GLU A 8 -26.38 -18.71 5.84
N SER A 9 -26.41 -17.53 6.47
CA SER A 9 -26.30 -16.25 5.78
C SER A 9 -24.91 -16.15 5.17
N SER A 10 -24.74 -16.69 3.97
CA SER A 10 -23.52 -16.55 3.17
C SER A 10 -23.40 -15.09 2.75
N HIS A 11 -22.73 -14.29 3.56
CA HIS A 11 -22.28 -12.97 3.14
C HIS A 11 -21.17 -13.18 2.12
N TYR A 12 -21.49 -13.11 0.83
CA TYR A 12 -20.49 -13.03 -0.22
C TYR A 12 -19.71 -11.72 -0.06
N VAL A 13 -18.54 -11.83 0.56
CA VAL A 13 -17.58 -10.71 0.59
C VAL A 13 -16.99 -10.62 -0.81
N VAL A 14 -17.44 -9.67 -1.61
CA VAL A 14 -16.90 -9.41 -2.94
C VAL A 14 -15.64 -8.57 -2.75
N MET A 15 -14.50 -9.24 -2.65
CA MET A 15 -13.18 -8.60 -2.67
C MET A 15 -12.83 -8.20 -4.10
N ALA A 16 -12.52 -6.94 -4.31
CA ALA A 16 -12.01 -6.45 -5.59
C ALA A 16 -10.48 -6.31 -5.53
N THR A 17 -9.80 -6.78 -6.58
CA THR A 17 -8.33 -6.69 -6.66
C THR A 17 -7.91 -5.59 -7.64
N VAL A 18 -6.94 -4.78 -7.24
CA VAL A 18 -6.23 -3.83 -8.10
C VAL A 18 -4.76 -4.20 -8.10
N GLU A 19 -4.23 -4.50 -9.30
CA GLU A 19 -2.81 -4.78 -9.48
C GLU A 19 -2.19 -3.76 -10.42
N ARG A 20 -1.00 -3.31 -10.08
CA ARG A 20 -0.18 -2.43 -10.92
C ARG A 20 1.29 -2.71 -10.70
N PHE A 21 2.06 -2.59 -11.77
CA PHE A 21 3.52 -2.68 -11.69
C PHE A 21 4.21 -1.59 -12.49
N VAL A 22 5.47 -1.37 -12.17
CA VAL A 22 6.33 -0.41 -12.86
C VAL A 22 7.78 -0.90 -12.80
N GLU A 23 8.51 -0.75 -13.89
CA GLU A 23 9.96 -0.96 -13.88
C GLU A 23 10.66 0.30 -13.38
N LEU A 24 11.63 0.09 -12.48
CA LEU A 24 12.43 1.12 -11.85
C LEU A 24 13.90 0.94 -12.23
N GLU A 25 14.56 2.04 -12.57
CA GLU A 25 15.98 2.11 -12.93
C GLU A 25 16.87 2.30 -11.68
N ALA A 26 16.74 1.38 -10.75
CA ALA A 26 17.52 1.31 -9.52
C ALA A 26 17.71 -0.15 -9.11
N SER A 27 18.71 -0.44 -8.28
CA SER A 27 18.93 -1.80 -7.79
C SER A 27 17.73 -2.28 -6.95
N PRO A 28 17.40 -3.59 -6.99
CA PRO A 28 16.32 -4.15 -6.18
C PRO A 28 16.49 -3.85 -4.70
N ASP A 29 17.71 -3.91 -4.18
CA ASP A 29 18.00 -3.70 -2.78
C ASP A 29 17.79 -2.24 -2.37
N LEU A 30 18.21 -1.28 -3.20
CA LEU A 30 18.00 0.13 -2.95
C LEU A 30 16.49 0.48 -2.88
N VAL A 31 15.69 -0.08 -3.81
CA VAL A 31 14.24 0.10 -3.81
C VAL A 31 13.60 -0.59 -2.61
N TRP A 32 14.03 -1.80 -2.28
CA TRP A 32 13.52 -2.53 -1.13
C TRP A 32 13.78 -1.81 0.20
N GLN A 33 15.00 -1.30 0.40
CA GLN A 33 15.31 -0.50 1.58
C GLN A 33 14.39 0.72 1.68
N ALA A 34 14.11 1.41 0.56
CA ALA A 34 13.17 2.53 0.56
C ALA A 34 11.74 2.11 0.87
N VAL A 35 11.24 0.99 0.32
CA VAL A 35 9.89 0.45 0.58
C VAL A 35 9.63 0.27 2.07
N LYS A 36 10.63 -0.18 2.81
CA LYS A 36 10.55 -0.39 4.26
C LYS A 36 10.49 0.89 5.09
N THR A 37 10.48 2.08 4.47
CA THR A 37 10.55 3.34 5.23
C THR A 37 9.28 4.19 5.15
N PRO A 38 8.84 4.81 6.27
CA PRO A 38 7.82 5.86 6.26
C PRO A 38 8.18 7.06 5.37
N ALA A 39 9.47 7.35 5.22
CA ALA A 39 9.96 8.45 4.38
C ALA A 39 9.62 8.25 2.90
N ALA A 40 9.84 7.06 2.35
CA ALA A 40 9.44 6.74 0.97
C ALA A 40 7.92 6.77 0.83
N PHE A 41 7.16 6.21 1.77
CA PHE A 41 5.70 6.30 1.79
C PHE A 41 5.23 7.75 1.68
N ARG A 42 5.73 8.66 2.54
CA ARG A 42 5.39 10.09 2.50
C ARG A 42 5.73 10.72 1.14
N THR A 43 6.87 10.37 0.57
CA THR A 43 7.34 10.91 -0.70
C THR A 43 6.41 10.51 -1.86
N VAL A 44 6.05 9.23 -1.95
CA VAL A 44 5.24 8.72 -3.07
C VAL A 44 3.75 9.04 -2.92
N THR A 45 3.27 9.34 -1.71
CA THR A 45 1.87 9.72 -1.44
C THR A 45 1.65 11.22 -1.29
N ARG A 46 2.70 12.04 -1.33
CA ARG A 46 2.64 13.49 -1.10
C ARG A 46 1.55 14.17 -1.94
N GLY A 47 0.62 14.90 -1.31
CA GLY A 47 -0.50 15.58 -1.97
C GLY A 47 -1.60 14.67 -2.53
N LEU A 48 -1.48 13.33 -2.38
CA LEU A 48 -2.56 12.38 -2.66
C LEU A 48 -3.24 11.96 -1.37
N LEU A 49 -2.41 11.65 -0.37
CA LEU A 49 -2.82 11.20 0.94
C LEU A 49 -1.85 11.75 1.98
N ARG A 50 -2.38 12.17 3.12
CA ARG A 50 -1.61 12.56 4.30
C ARG A 50 -2.14 11.81 5.51
N MET A 51 -1.22 11.23 6.28
CA MET A 51 -1.50 10.61 7.58
C MET A 51 -0.55 11.22 8.61
N PRO A 52 -1.01 12.18 9.45
CA PRO A 52 -0.14 12.86 10.43
C PRO A 52 0.60 11.92 11.38
N ALA A 53 -0.01 10.78 11.73
CA ALA A 53 0.62 9.76 12.56
C ALA A 53 1.92 9.17 11.96
N ILE A 54 2.11 9.30 10.63
CA ILE A 54 3.33 8.86 9.92
C ILE A 54 4.24 10.05 9.59
N ALA A 55 3.74 11.30 9.71
CA ALA A 55 4.43 12.48 9.20
C ALA A 55 5.83 12.70 9.80
N ASN A 56 5.99 12.42 11.09
CA ASN A 56 7.22 12.65 11.84
C ASN A 56 7.91 11.33 12.23
N ARG A 57 7.56 10.24 11.56
CA ARG A 57 8.12 8.94 11.87
C ARG A 57 9.35 8.70 10.99
N ASP A 58 10.46 8.37 11.64
CA ASP A 58 11.72 7.97 11.04
C ASP A 58 11.96 6.47 11.24
N GLY A 59 13.00 5.93 10.59
CA GLY A 59 13.36 4.52 10.65
C GLY A 59 12.65 3.65 9.63
N GLU A 60 12.50 2.38 9.94
CA GLU A 60 11.82 1.39 9.11
C GLU A 60 10.49 0.97 9.70
N TRP A 61 9.64 0.36 8.88
CA TRP A 61 8.47 -0.37 9.34
C TRP A 61 8.90 -1.63 10.08
N HIS A 62 8.13 -2.01 11.09
CA HIS A 62 8.33 -3.26 11.82
C HIS A 62 7.14 -4.19 11.62
N GLU A 63 7.42 -5.47 11.44
CA GLU A 63 6.36 -6.49 11.41
C GLU A 63 5.58 -6.50 12.73
N GLY A 64 4.25 -6.64 12.65
CA GLY A 64 3.34 -6.57 13.79
C GLY A 64 2.98 -5.15 14.22
N GLU A 65 3.61 -4.13 13.64
CA GLU A 65 3.35 -2.75 13.99
C GLU A 65 1.99 -2.26 13.48
N THR A 66 1.31 -1.46 14.30
CA THR A 66 0.05 -0.81 13.93
C THR A 66 0.13 0.70 14.13
N VAL A 67 -0.15 1.46 13.09
CA VAL A 67 -0.29 2.91 13.13
C VAL A 67 -1.76 3.27 12.98
N VAL A 68 -2.27 4.06 13.93
CA VAL A 68 -3.67 4.54 13.92
C VAL A 68 -3.67 6.05 13.83
N GLY A 69 -4.40 6.61 12.89
CA GLY A 69 -4.49 8.06 12.73
C GLY A 69 -5.51 8.49 11.69
N TRP A 70 -5.75 9.80 11.62
CA TRP A 70 -6.57 10.40 10.59
C TRP A 70 -5.86 10.33 9.23
N VAL A 71 -6.62 9.96 8.21
CA VAL A 71 -6.22 10.06 6.80
C VAL A 71 -6.91 11.27 6.18
N PHE A 72 -6.12 12.07 5.46
CA PHE A 72 -6.59 13.21 4.69
C PHE A 72 -6.34 12.96 3.21
N LEU A 73 -7.41 12.94 2.41
CA LEU A 73 -7.31 12.88 0.96
C LEU A 73 -6.83 14.23 0.41
N PHE A 74 -6.02 14.19 -0.63
CA PHE A 74 -5.39 15.38 -1.23
C PHE A 74 -4.57 16.22 -0.24
N GLY A 75 -4.25 15.65 0.94
CA GLY A 75 -3.47 16.28 2.00
C GLY A 75 -4.28 17.17 2.98
N PHE A 76 -5.54 17.50 2.70
CA PHE A 76 -6.35 18.41 3.52
C PHE A 76 -7.80 17.97 3.74
N VAL A 77 -8.40 17.10 2.92
CA VAL A 77 -9.78 16.63 3.11
C VAL A 77 -9.81 15.50 4.14
N PRO A 78 -10.34 15.69 5.35
CA PRO A 78 -10.43 14.62 6.33
C PRO A 78 -11.35 13.50 5.79
N PHE A 79 -10.86 12.29 5.79
CA PHE A 79 -11.60 11.15 5.24
C PHE A 79 -12.05 10.20 6.34
N SER A 80 -11.10 9.60 7.08
CA SER A 80 -11.42 8.64 8.14
C SER A 80 -10.26 8.48 9.12
N ARG A 81 -10.59 7.95 10.30
CA ARG A 81 -9.58 7.34 11.16
C ARG A 81 -9.21 5.99 10.58
N HIS A 82 -7.94 5.80 10.29
CA HIS A 82 -7.42 4.66 9.56
C HIS A 82 -6.45 3.85 10.42
N HIS A 83 -6.53 2.54 10.31
CA HIS A 83 -5.64 1.58 10.93
C HIS A 83 -4.77 0.99 9.84
N LEU A 84 -3.47 1.12 9.97
CA LEU A 84 -2.45 0.52 9.11
C LEU A 84 -1.64 -0.46 9.94
N HIS A 85 -1.78 -1.74 9.65
CA HIS A 85 -1.07 -2.82 10.31
C HIS A 85 -0.06 -3.45 9.35
N ILE A 86 1.22 -3.49 9.73
CA ILE A 86 2.26 -4.17 8.96
C ILE A 86 2.22 -5.66 9.30
N ALA A 87 1.61 -6.45 8.44
CA ALA A 87 1.35 -7.86 8.69
C ALA A 87 2.56 -8.77 8.45
N ALA A 88 3.42 -8.42 7.47
CA ALA A 88 4.63 -9.18 7.18
C ALA A 88 5.68 -8.34 6.43
N ILE A 89 6.96 -8.63 6.70
CA ILE A 89 8.11 -8.08 5.97
C ILE A 89 9.04 -9.24 5.61
N ASP A 90 8.93 -9.73 4.39
CA ASP A 90 9.78 -10.80 3.85
C ASP A 90 10.98 -10.17 3.13
N ASN A 91 12.14 -10.20 3.77
CA ASN A 91 13.36 -9.62 3.22
C ASN A 91 14.00 -10.52 2.14
N GLU A 92 13.75 -11.81 2.14
CA GLU A 92 14.28 -12.76 1.16
C GLU A 92 13.60 -12.55 -0.20
N HIS A 93 12.27 -12.47 -0.21
CA HIS A 93 11.48 -12.27 -1.42
C HIS A 93 11.18 -10.79 -1.71
N ARG A 94 11.57 -9.87 -0.84
CA ARG A 94 11.30 -8.43 -0.91
C ARG A 94 9.80 -8.12 -1.03
N VAL A 95 9.02 -8.70 -0.12
CA VAL A 95 7.56 -8.53 -0.04
C VAL A 95 7.19 -7.88 1.29
N LEU A 96 6.40 -6.80 1.22
CA LEU A 96 5.79 -6.16 2.38
C LEU A 96 4.27 -6.27 2.27
N ARG A 97 3.63 -6.74 3.34
CA ARG A 97 2.17 -6.84 3.42
C ARG A 97 1.63 -5.96 4.53
N SER A 98 0.62 -5.16 4.21
CA SER A 98 -0.17 -4.43 5.21
C SER A 98 -1.64 -4.83 5.15
N GLN A 99 -2.29 -4.74 6.30
CA GLN A 99 -3.73 -4.89 6.46
C GLN A 99 -4.27 -3.58 7.01
N GLU A 100 -5.20 -2.99 6.28
CA GLU A 100 -5.66 -1.66 6.58
C GLU A 100 -7.20 -1.62 6.59
N HIS A 101 -7.76 -0.73 7.41
CA HIS A 101 -9.20 -0.47 7.45
C HIS A 101 -9.48 0.93 8.03
N GLY A 102 -10.63 1.48 7.70
CA GLY A 102 -11.10 2.75 8.26
C GLY A 102 -12.19 3.41 7.44
N GLY A 103 -13.14 4.04 8.10
CA GLY A 103 -14.27 4.71 7.47
C GLY A 103 -15.12 3.78 6.62
N LEU A 104 -15.25 4.07 5.34
CA LEU A 104 -16.01 3.26 4.38
C LEU A 104 -15.26 1.99 3.94
N VAL A 105 -13.96 1.91 4.19
CA VAL A 105 -13.12 0.77 3.79
C VAL A 105 -13.09 -0.24 4.91
N ARG A 106 -13.73 -1.38 4.69
CA ARG A 106 -13.78 -2.49 5.66
C ARG A 106 -12.47 -3.25 5.67
N GLN A 107 -11.88 -3.42 4.46
CA GLN A 107 -10.63 -4.14 4.28
C GLN A 107 -9.87 -3.53 3.11
N TRP A 108 -8.56 -3.35 3.32
CA TRP A 108 -7.61 -2.93 2.33
C TRP A 108 -6.30 -3.68 2.61
N ASN A 109 -6.14 -4.82 1.97
CA ASN A 109 -4.89 -5.57 2.05
C ASN A 109 -3.98 -5.09 0.93
N HIS A 110 -2.79 -4.65 1.29
CA HIS A 110 -1.83 -4.16 0.33
C HIS A 110 -0.54 -4.98 0.40
N GLU A 111 -0.16 -5.53 -0.72
CA GLU A 111 1.11 -6.21 -0.92
C GLU A 111 1.98 -5.39 -1.86
N ILE A 112 3.22 -5.18 -1.46
CA ILE A 112 4.27 -4.57 -2.27
C ILE A 112 5.33 -5.64 -2.52
N GLU A 113 5.74 -5.80 -3.78
CA GLU A 113 6.78 -6.72 -4.18
C GLU A 113 7.85 -6.01 -5.01
N VAL A 114 9.13 -6.34 -4.78
CA VAL A 114 10.27 -5.82 -5.54
C VAL A 114 11.05 -6.98 -6.15
N GLU A 115 10.75 -7.28 -7.41
CA GLU A 115 11.39 -8.35 -8.17
C GLU A 115 12.66 -7.85 -8.89
N PRO A 116 13.78 -8.54 -8.80
CA PRO A 116 14.98 -8.18 -9.54
C PRO A 116 14.81 -8.47 -11.05
N ILE A 117 15.16 -7.49 -11.90
CA ILE A 117 15.31 -7.69 -13.36
C ILE A 117 16.81 -7.79 -13.70
N SER A 118 17.64 -6.96 -13.07
CA SER A 118 19.08 -6.95 -13.18
C SER A 118 19.70 -6.30 -11.93
N ALA A 119 21.02 -6.24 -11.85
CA ALA A 119 21.69 -5.56 -10.74
C ALA A 119 21.29 -4.05 -10.58
N SER A 120 20.83 -3.41 -11.64
CA SER A 120 20.49 -1.97 -11.68
C SER A 120 19.03 -1.67 -12.04
N ARG A 121 18.17 -2.71 -12.13
CA ARG A 121 16.75 -2.58 -12.49
C ARG A 121 15.89 -3.57 -11.71
N CYS A 122 14.71 -3.13 -11.30
CA CYS A 122 13.72 -3.99 -10.66
C CYS A 122 12.31 -3.71 -11.18
N ARG A 123 11.41 -4.67 -10.96
CA ARG A 123 9.97 -4.51 -11.08
C ARG A 123 9.40 -4.24 -9.69
N TYR A 124 8.70 -3.13 -9.54
CA TYR A 124 7.95 -2.79 -8.34
C TYR A 124 6.48 -3.05 -8.63
N ALA A 125 5.82 -3.86 -7.82
CA ALA A 125 4.42 -4.20 -7.95
C ALA A 125 3.64 -3.81 -6.70
N ASP A 126 2.42 -3.28 -6.90
CA ASP A 126 1.40 -3.07 -5.88
C ASP A 126 0.22 -4.00 -6.19
N ARG A 127 -0.19 -4.83 -5.24
CA ARG A 127 -1.42 -5.61 -5.26
C ARG A 127 -2.30 -5.22 -4.08
N ILE A 128 -3.54 -4.85 -4.34
CA ILE A 128 -4.47 -4.37 -3.34
C ILE A 128 -5.78 -5.14 -3.44
N GLU A 129 -6.23 -5.68 -2.31
CA GLU A 129 -7.52 -6.32 -2.16
C GLU A 129 -8.43 -5.42 -1.33
N ILE A 130 -9.60 -5.08 -1.87
CA ILE A 130 -10.49 -4.04 -1.34
C ILE A 130 -11.87 -4.60 -1.08
N ASP A 131 -12.39 -4.39 0.15
CA ASP A 131 -13.80 -4.45 0.50
C ASP A 131 -14.25 -3.11 1.08
N ALA A 132 -15.21 -2.48 0.45
CA ALA A 132 -15.90 -1.28 0.91
C ALA A 132 -17.42 -1.42 0.76
N ALA A 133 -17.91 -2.65 0.82
CA ALA A 133 -19.32 -3.00 0.59
C ALA A 133 -19.87 -2.38 -0.71
N LEU A 134 -20.96 -1.63 -0.64
CA LEU A 134 -21.58 -0.97 -1.79
C LEU A 134 -20.69 0.09 -2.45
N PHE A 135 -19.69 0.62 -1.74
CA PHE A 135 -18.75 1.63 -2.24
C PHE A 135 -17.53 1.02 -2.93
N THR A 136 -17.39 -0.31 -2.96
CA THR A 136 -16.23 -0.99 -3.56
C THR A 136 -15.91 -0.50 -4.99
N PRO A 137 -16.85 -0.31 -5.92
CA PRO A 137 -16.52 0.18 -7.27
C PRO A 137 -15.88 1.58 -7.27
N VAL A 138 -16.36 2.49 -6.43
CA VAL A 138 -15.84 3.86 -6.31
C VAL A 138 -14.44 3.84 -5.68
N VAL A 139 -14.26 3.04 -4.63
CA VAL A 139 -12.98 2.88 -3.96
C VAL A 139 -11.94 2.24 -4.88
N VAL A 140 -12.33 1.27 -5.70
CA VAL A 140 -11.48 0.65 -6.73
C VAL A 140 -11.04 1.67 -7.79
N ALA A 141 -11.96 2.51 -8.27
CA ALA A 141 -11.62 3.58 -9.23
C ALA A 141 -10.61 4.57 -8.64
N TYR A 142 -10.80 4.98 -7.38
CA TYR A 142 -9.85 5.79 -6.63
C TYR A 142 -8.50 5.08 -6.49
N ALA A 143 -8.47 3.82 -6.08
CA ALA A 143 -7.24 3.03 -5.91
C ALA A 143 -6.45 2.96 -7.23
N ARG A 144 -7.11 2.69 -8.36
CA ARG A 144 -6.46 2.66 -9.68
C ARG A 144 -5.77 3.98 -10.02
N ALA A 145 -6.42 5.12 -9.79
CA ALA A 145 -5.85 6.44 -10.02
C ALA A 145 -4.69 6.73 -9.05
N PHE A 146 -4.89 6.45 -7.76
CA PHE A 146 -3.91 6.63 -6.71
C PHE A 146 -2.62 5.87 -6.99
N TYR A 147 -2.70 4.56 -7.27
CA TYR A 147 -1.52 3.74 -7.53
C TYR A 147 -0.87 4.07 -8.88
N ALA A 148 -1.62 4.53 -9.89
CA ALA A 148 -1.03 5.04 -11.13
C ALA A 148 -0.12 6.25 -10.87
N LEU A 149 -0.57 7.20 -10.05
CA LEU A 149 0.21 8.38 -9.67
C LEU A 149 1.38 8.02 -8.74
N ARG A 150 1.14 7.12 -7.77
CA ARG A 150 2.16 6.62 -6.85
C ARG A 150 3.31 5.96 -7.61
N GLN A 151 3.04 5.13 -8.61
CA GLN A 151 4.07 4.46 -9.39
C GLN A 151 4.89 5.43 -10.28
N ARG A 152 4.27 6.49 -10.80
CA ARG A 152 5.03 7.57 -11.47
C ARG A 152 6.03 8.23 -10.53
N ARG A 153 5.67 8.40 -9.25
CA ARG A 153 6.56 8.98 -8.23
C ARG A 153 7.65 8.01 -7.80
N TRP A 154 7.37 6.71 -7.75
CA TRP A 154 8.38 5.70 -7.56
C TRP A 154 9.47 5.76 -8.64
N ARG A 155 9.10 5.96 -9.92
CA ARG A 155 10.10 6.18 -10.99
C ARG A 155 11.00 7.37 -10.70
N LYS A 156 10.42 8.48 -10.25
CA LYS A 156 11.19 9.68 -9.90
C LYS A 156 12.11 9.43 -8.72
N LEU A 157 11.58 8.86 -7.63
CA LEU A 157 12.32 8.54 -6.43
C LEU A 157 13.49 7.57 -6.72
N ALA A 158 13.25 6.52 -7.49
CA ALA A 158 14.27 5.55 -7.89
C ALA A 158 15.45 6.21 -8.63
N ARG A 159 15.16 7.11 -9.57
CA ARG A 159 16.22 7.88 -10.29
C ARG A 159 16.99 8.81 -9.36
N GLU A 160 16.32 9.42 -8.38
CA GLU A 160 16.98 10.29 -7.38
C GLU A 160 17.90 9.48 -6.46
N MET A 161 17.44 8.31 -5.99
CA MET A 161 18.22 7.40 -5.15
C MET A 161 19.45 6.88 -5.90
N LYS A 162 19.30 6.42 -7.14
CA LYS A 162 20.41 5.96 -7.98
C LYS A 162 21.47 7.04 -8.21
N ARG A 163 21.06 8.30 -8.41
CA ARG A 163 22.02 9.42 -8.56
C ARG A 163 22.82 9.68 -7.29
N ARG A 164 22.20 9.56 -6.12
CA ARG A 164 22.88 9.76 -4.82
C ARG A 164 23.85 8.63 -4.51
N GLU A 165 23.56 7.41 -4.94
CA GLU A 165 24.45 6.25 -4.77
C GLU A 165 25.70 6.35 -5.66
N ALA A 166 25.62 7.07 -6.79
CA ALA A 166 26.72 7.26 -7.74
C ALA A 166 27.59 8.51 -7.46
N SER A 167 27.24 9.32 -6.43
CA SER A 167 27.92 10.56 -6.05
C SER A 167 28.78 10.38 -4.82
#